data_f89fc0a27c029fc3bf04ad11396c41ac
#
_entry.id   f89fc0a27c029fc3bf04ad11396c41ac
#
_cell.length_a   1.000
_cell.length_b   1.000
_cell.length_c   1.000
_cell.angle_alpha   90.00
_cell.angle_beta   90.00
_cell.angle_gamma   90.00
#
_symmetry.space_group_name_H-M   'P 1'
#
loop_
_entity.id
_entity.type
_entity.pdbx_description
1 polymer ?
#
loop_
_entity_poly.entity_id
_entity_poly.type
_entity_poly.pdbx_seq_one_letter_code
_entity_poly.pdbx_strand_id
1 'polypeptide(L)'
;MKIVHIGAPKVASTLLQKQILPYVSKIKKYKFLQHYDLLKFYKMSNYKNFFYYLPNASLKKQNNILVSFESLVSIDGNPFFFKHSSELNKKLFGFNSHIILFIKHPQSLINSVYAQNIKSLK
;
A
#
# COMPACT_ATOMS: atom_id res chain seq x y z
N MET A 1 -10.47 3.63 14.38
CA MET A 1 -10.57 3.86 12.92
C MET A 1 -9.37 3.24 12.22
N LYS A 2 -9.55 2.68 11.04
CA LYS A 2 -8.46 2.18 10.19
C LYS A 2 -8.41 3.02 8.92
N ILE A 3 -7.22 3.47 8.56
CA ILE A 3 -6.97 4.20 7.33
C ILE A 3 -5.93 3.40 6.53
N VAL A 4 -6.24 3.09 5.29
CA VAL A 4 -5.39 2.29 4.40
C VAL A 4 -5.12 3.08 3.14
N HIS A 5 -3.88 3.58 3.01
CA HIS A 5 -3.40 4.18 1.78
C HIS A 5 -2.95 3.05 0.84
N ILE A 6 -3.71 2.87 -0.21
CA ILE A 6 -3.36 2.03 -1.35
C ILE A 6 -2.96 2.97 -2.48
N GLY A 7 -1.78 2.84 -3.01
CA GLY A 7 -1.29 3.79 -4.00
C GLY A 7 -1.10 3.14 -5.36
N ALA A 8 -1.43 3.87 -6.43
CA ALA A 8 -0.80 3.59 -7.71
C ALA A 8 0.68 4.01 -7.64
N PRO A 9 1.59 3.31 -8.30
CA PRO A 9 2.98 3.75 -8.36
C PRO A 9 3.08 5.15 -8.99
N LYS A 10 4.09 5.93 -8.58
CA LYS A 10 4.39 7.26 -9.15
C LYS A 10 3.37 8.39 -8.91
N VAL A 11 2.59 8.30 -7.86
CA VAL A 11 1.63 9.33 -7.43
C VAL A 11 2.10 10.09 -6.17
N ALA A 12 3.37 10.42 -6.08
CA ALA A 12 3.97 11.11 -4.93
C ALA A 12 3.88 10.33 -3.59
N SER A 13 3.69 9.02 -3.66
CA SER A 13 3.59 8.15 -2.49
C SER A 13 4.81 8.21 -1.56
N THR A 14 6.02 8.44 -2.11
CA THR A 14 7.23 8.61 -1.31
C THR A 14 7.14 9.81 -0.34
N LEU A 15 6.63 10.94 -0.81
CA LEU A 15 6.41 12.13 0.04
C LEU A 15 5.37 11.83 1.12
N LEU A 16 4.27 11.21 0.72
CA LEU A 16 3.22 10.79 1.65
C LEU A 16 3.76 9.84 2.72
N GLN A 17 4.45 8.79 2.32
CA GLN A 17 4.95 7.75 3.21
C GLN A 17 6.06 8.22 4.14
N LYS A 18 6.96 9.08 3.65
CA LYS A 18 8.11 9.51 4.44
C LYS A 18 7.87 10.74 5.30
N GLN A 19 6.94 11.61 4.93
CA GLN A 19 6.73 12.90 5.60
C GLN A 19 5.31 13.06 6.13
N ILE A 20 4.29 12.97 5.28
CA ILE A 20 2.93 13.37 5.64
C ILE A 20 2.27 12.33 6.56
N LEU A 21 2.23 11.06 6.16
CA LEU A 21 1.54 10.02 6.93
C LEU A 21 2.18 9.76 8.30
N PRO A 22 3.52 9.73 8.45
CA PRO A 22 4.14 9.64 9.77
C PRO A 22 3.78 10.82 10.68
N TYR A 23 3.77 12.04 10.14
CA TYR A 23 3.38 13.23 10.89
C TYR A 23 1.92 13.18 11.35
N VAL A 24 1.00 12.85 10.43
CA VAL A 24 -0.43 12.68 10.75
C VAL A 24 -0.64 11.58 11.78
N SER A 25 0.06 10.46 11.64
CA SER A 25 -0.07 9.34 12.58
C SER A 25 0.35 9.73 14.00
N LYS A 26 1.42 10.51 14.12
CA LYS A 26 1.89 11.03 15.42
C LYS A 26 0.86 11.93 16.09
N ILE A 27 0.32 12.92 15.35
CA ILE A 27 -0.68 13.85 15.88
C ILE A 27 -1.98 13.13 16.27
N LYS A 28 -2.45 12.22 15.43
CA LYS A 28 -3.73 11.52 15.62
C LYS A 28 -3.59 10.24 16.44
N LYS A 29 -2.39 9.94 16.95
CA LYS A 29 -2.10 8.74 17.74
C LYS A 29 -2.46 7.42 17.02
N TYR A 30 -2.22 7.35 15.71
CA TYR A 30 -2.31 6.12 14.93
C TYR A 30 -1.00 5.35 14.98
N LYS A 31 -1.09 4.03 15.00
CA LYS A 31 0.05 3.18 14.69
C LYS A 31 0.28 3.19 13.18
N PHE A 32 1.38 3.76 12.74
CA PHE A 32 1.76 3.80 11.33
C PHE A 32 2.45 2.51 10.91
N LEU A 33 1.99 1.90 9.83
CA LEU A 33 2.52 0.66 9.28
C LEU A 33 2.83 0.85 7.79
N GLN A 34 4.07 0.63 7.43
CA GLN A 34 4.53 0.55 6.04
C GLN A 34 4.67 -0.90 5.58
N HIS A 35 5.02 -1.12 4.32
CA HIS A 35 5.16 -2.46 3.76
C HIS A 35 6.14 -3.34 4.56
N TYR A 36 7.26 -2.81 5.03
CA TYR A 36 8.22 -3.56 5.86
C TYR A 36 7.63 -3.98 7.19
N ASP A 37 6.80 -3.13 7.80
CA ASP A 37 6.13 -3.46 9.05
C ASP A 37 5.10 -4.56 8.85
N LEU A 38 4.38 -4.54 7.71
CA LEU A 38 3.44 -5.59 7.36
C LEU A 38 4.15 -6.93 7.14
N LEU A 39 5.24 -6.94 6.37
CA LEU A 39 6.04 -8.15 6.15
C LEU A 39 6.55 -8.72 7.47
N LYS A 40 7.10 -7.86 8.34
CA LYS A 40 7.61 -8.24 9.65
C LYS A 40 6.50 -8.77 10.56
N PHE A 41 5.34 -8.11 10.58
CA PHE A 41 4.18 -8.53 11.34
C PHE A 41 3.73 -9.94 10.95
N TYR A 42 3.76 -10.25 9.67
CA TYR A 42 3.41 -11.56 9.15
C TYR A 42 4.59 -12.53 9.04
N LYS A 43 5.78 -12.15 9.51
CA LYS A 43 7.01 -12.97 9.44
C LYS A 43 7.34 -13.42 8.02
N MET A 44 7.15 -12.55 7.06
CA MET A 44 7.39 -12.82 5.64
C MET A 44 8.67 -12.15 5.16
N SER A 45 9.38 -12.82 4.24
CA SER A 45 10.67 -12.34 3.71
C SER A 45 10.52 -11.29 2.61
N ASN A 46 9.42 -11.31 1.87
CA ASN A 46 9.19 -10.36 0.78
C ASN A 46 7.70 -10.15 0.49
N TYR A 47 7.39 -9.11 -0.31
CA TYR A 47 6.02 -8.75 -0.65
C TYR A 47 5.33 -9.77 -1.58
N LYS A 48 6.06 -10.52 -2.40
CA LYS A 48 5.46 -11.56 -3.25
C LYS A 48 4.87 -12.66 -2.39
N ASN A 49 5.58 -13.10 -1.36
CA ASN A 49 5.05 -14.05 -0.39
C ASN A 49 3.80 -13.52 0.30
N PHE A 50 3.78 -12.22 0.64
CA PHE A 50 2.63 -11.57 1.25
C PHE A 50 1.38 -11.65 0.37
N PHE A 51 1.50 -11.48 -0.94
CA PHE A 51 0.37 -11.53 -1.86
C PHE A 51 -0.08 -12.95 -2.19
N TYR A 52 0.84 -13.87 -2.35
CA TYR A 52 0.51 -15.25 -2.73
C TYR A 52 0.15 -16.14 -1.54
N TYR A 53 0.73 -15.91 -0.39
CA TYR A 53 0.60 -16.76 0.80
C TYR A 53 0.06 -15.97 1.98
N LEU A 54 -1.15 -15.44 1.81
CA LEU A 54 -1.76 -14.61 2.84
C LEU A 54 -1.89 -15.37 4.17
N PRO A 55 -1.30 -14.88 5.23
CA PRO A 55 -1.46 -15.50 6.55
C PRO A 55 -2.91 -15.40 7.01
N ASN A 56 -3.33 -16.33 7.85
CA ASN A 56 -4.66 -16.34 8.45
C ASN A 56 -4.91 -15.16 9.40
N ALA A 57 -3.84 -14.54 9.90
CA ALA A 57 -3.93 -13.33 10.71
C ALA A 57 -4.47 -12.15 9.91
N SER A 58 -5.25 -11.30 10.54
CA SER A 58 -5.77 -10.08 9.91
C SER A 58 -5.67 -8.89 10.84
N LEU A 59 -5.64 -7.71 10.27
CA LEU A 59 -5.66 -6.43 10.99
C LEU A 59 -7.09 -5.95 11.28
N LYS A 60 -8.10 -6.77 11.03
CA LYS A 60 -9.52 -6.41 11.23
C LYS A 60 -9.84 -5.93 12.63
N LYS A 61 -9.26 -6.58 13.64
CA LYS A 61 -9.50 -6.26 15.05
C LYS A 61 -8.66 -5.08 15.57
N GLN A 62 -7.66 -4.64 14.83
CA GLN A 62 -6.83 -3.50 15.24
C GLN A 62 -7.54 -2.19 14.94
N ASN A 63 -7.51 -1.29 15.91
CA ASN A 63 -8.01 0.08 15.75
C ASN A 63 -6.85 1.08 15.74
N ASN A 64 -7.12 2.27 15.26
CA ASN A 64 -6.17 3.38 15.21
C ASN A 64 -4.87 3.01 14.49
N ILE A 65 -5.01 2.38 13.32
CA ILE A 65 -3.90 2.09 12.43
C ILE A 65 -4.00 2.92 11.15
N LEU A 66 -2.86 3.37 10.69
CA LEU A 66 -2.65 4.02 9.41
C LEU A 66 -1.67 3.14 8.63
N VAL A 67 -2.14 2.51 7.58
CA VAL A 67 -1.34 1.63 6.72
C VAL A 67 -1.01 2.35 5.43
N SER A 68 0.22 2.23 4.96
CA SER A 68 0.59 2.72 3.63
C SER A 68 1.44 1.71 2.90
N PHE A 69 0.87 1.17 1.83
CA PHE A 69 1.56 0.20 0.99
C PHE A 69 1.02 0.28 -0.45
N GLU A 70 1.84 0.78 -1.37
CA GLU A 70 1.44 1.02 -2.76
C GLU A 70 0.96 -0.23 -3.46
N SER A 71 1.66 -1.33 -3.29
CA SER A 71 1.31 -2.59 -3.96
C SER A 71 -0.02 -3.21 -3.50
N LEU A 72 -0.70 -2.64 -2.50
CA LEU A 72 -2.05 -3.08 -2.12
C LEU A 72 -3.10 -2.80 -3.20
N VAL A 73 -2.84 -1.92 -4.15
CA VAL A 73 -3.75 -1.71 -5.29
C VAL A 73 -3.60 -2.83 -6.31
N SER A 74 -2.37 -3.28 -6.53
CA SER A 74 -2.06 -4.35 -7.48
C SER A 74 -0.64 -4.84 -7.28
N ILE A 75 -0.40 -6.12 -7.51
CA ILE A 75 0.94 -6.71 -7.50
C ILE A 75 1.70 -6.16 -8.71
N ASP A 76 2.83 -5.51 -8.45
CA ASP A 76 3.72 -4.93 -9.46
C ASP A 76 3.01 -3.99 -10.47
N GLY A 77 1.88 -3.38 -10.05
CA GLY A 77 1.08 -2.51 -10.93
C GLY A 77 0.30 -3.26 -12.03
N ASN A 78 0.26 -4.57 -12.01
CA ASN A 78 -0.40 -5.37 -13.04
C ASN A 78 -1.93 -5.39 -12.81
N PRO A 79 -2.74 -4.90 -13.78
CA PRO A 79 -4.19 -4.79 -13.63
C PRO A 79 -4.89 -6.14 -13.46
N PHE A 80 -4.32 -7.24 -13.94
CA PHE A 80 -4.88 -8.57 -13.75
C PHE A 80 -4.98 -8.98 -12.27
N PHE A 81 -4.23 -8.35 -11.40
CA PHE A 81 -4.26 -8.62 -9.96
C PHE A 81 -5.19 -7.71 -9.17
N PHE A 82 -5.91 -6.77 -9.78
CA PHE A 82 -6.79 -5.85 -9.04
C PHE A 82 -7.87 -6.57 -8.23
N LYS A 83 -8.53 -7.56 -8.82
CA LYS A 83 -9.54 -8.37 -8.12
C LYS A 83 -8.93 -9.08 -6.92
N HIS A 84 -7.80 -9.76 -7.12
CA HIS A 84 -7.08 -10.45 -6.06
C HIS A 84 -6.64 -9.49 -4.94
N SER A 85 -6.08 -8.34 -5.29
CA SER A 85 -5.68 -7.32 -4.32
C SER A 85 -6.87 -6.77 -3.54
N SER A 86 -8.03 -6.58 -4.18
CA SER A 86 -9.26 -6.15 -3.51
C SER A 86 -9.74 -7.17 -2.49
N GLU A 87 -9.76 -8.44 -2.84
CA GLU A 87 -10.13 -9.54 -1.93
C GLU A 87 -9.14 -9.65 -0.75
N LEU A 88 -7.85 -9.50 -1.03
CA LEU A 88 -6.80 -9.43 -0.04
C LEU A 88 -7.04 -8.28 0.96
N ASN A 89 -7.29 -7.08 0.46
CA ASN A 89 -7.54 -5.92 1.30
C ASN A 89 -8.76 -6.11 2.21
N LYS A 90 -9.84 -6.69 1.69
CA LYS A 90 -11.02 -7.06 2.49
C LYS A 90 -10.66 -8.08 3.58
N LYS A 91 -9.84 -9.06 3.25
CA LYS A 91 -9.40 -10.08 4.19
C LYS A 91 -8.51 -9.52 5.28
N LEU A 92 -7.60 -8.61 4.94
CA LEU A 92 -6.67 -7.99 5.88
C LEU A 92 -7.32 -6.95 6.79
N PHE A 93 -8.06 -6.02 6.22
CA PHE A 93 -8.50 -4.81 6.91
C PHE A 93 -9.99 -4.82 7.28
N GLY A 94 -10.79 -5.64 6.61
CA GLY A 94 -12.25 -5.67 6.77
C GLY A 94 -12.95 -4.51 6.06
N PHE A 95 -14.27 -4.49 6.14
CA PHE A 95 -15.11 -3.50 5.45
C PHE A 95 -15.11 -2.11 6.12
N ASN A 96 -14.80 -2.03 7.41
CA ASN A 96 -14.81 -0.79 8.19
C ASN A 96 -13.47 -0.05 8.13
N SER A 97 -12.86 0.02 6.94
CA SER A 97 -11.61 0.72 6.71
C SER A 97 -11.80 1.86 5.73
N HIS A 98 -11.20 3.01 6.03
CA HIS A 98 -11.14 4.14 5.10
C HIS A 98 -9.99 3.91 4.13
N ILE A 99 -10.31 3.80 2.86
CA ILE A 99 -9.31 3.62 1.80
C ILE A 99 -8.95 4.99 1.22
N ILE A 100 -7.67 5.28 1.17
CA ILE A 100 -7.13 6.44 0.47
C ILE A 100 -6.44 5.94 -0.78
N LEU A 101 -6.90 6.40 -1.94
CA LEU A 101 -6.31 6.11 -3.24
C LEU A 101 -5.93 7.44 -3.92
N PHE A 102 -4.66 7.60 -4.22
CA PHE A 102 -4.20 8.69 -5.07
C PHE A 102 -4.12 8.20 -6.51
N ILE A 103 -4.71 8.97 -7.40
CA ILE A 103 -4.65 8.72 -8.84
C ILE A 103 -3.91 9.87 -9.52
N LYS A 104 -3.24 9.55 -10.60
CA LYS A 104 -2.52 10.52 -11.44
C LYS A 104 -3.13 10.49 -12.85
N HIS A 105 -3.12 11.64 -13.51
CA HIS A 105 -3.53 11.69 -14.90
C HIS A 105 -2.77 10.64 -15.74
N PRO A 106 -3.44 9.84 -16.59
CA PRO A 106 -2.82 8.73 -17.29
C PRO A 106 -1.56 9.10 -18.07
N GLN A 107 -1.57 10.22 -18.79
CA GLN A 107 -0.40 10.70 -19.53
C GLN A 107 0.80 10.98 -18.61
N SER A 108 0.55 11.62 -17.47
CA SER A 108 1.60 11.91 -16.48
C SER A 108 2.14 10.63 -15.83
N LEU A 109 1.29 9.61 -15.67
CA LEU A 109 1.71 8.31 -15.16
C LEU A 109 2.62 7.60 -16.17
N ILE A 110 2.21 7.53 -17.43
CA ILE A 110 2.98 6.92 -18.52
C ILE A 110 4.37 7.59 -18.63
N ASN A 111 4.41 8.91 -18.66
CA ASN A 111 5.66 9.66 -18.73
C ASN A 111 6.58 9.36 -17.53
N SER A 112 6.03 9.22 -16.34
CA SER A 112 6.81 8.91 -15.12
C SER A 112 7.38 7.49 -15.15
N VAL A 113 6.60 6.52 -15.63
CA VAL A 113 7.03 5.12 -15.76
C VAL A 113 8.10 4.99 -16.85
N TYR A 114 7.90 5.65 -17.98
CA TYR A 114 8.86 5.67 -19.09
C TYR A 114 10.22 6.25 -18.65
N ALA A 115 10.21 7.40 -18.00
CA ALA A 115 11.42 8.04 -17.48
C ALA A 115 12.17 7.16 -16.46
N GLN A 116 11.46 6.37 -15.66
CA GLN A 116 12.09 5.43 -14.73
C GLN A 116 12.75 4.26 -15.47
N ASN A 117 12.06 3.70 -16.45
CA ASN A 117 12.58 2.56 -17.21
C ASN A 117 13.85 2.93 -17.97
N ILE A 118 13.92 4.13 -18.56
CA ILE A 118 15.14 4.63 -19.20
C ILE A 118 16.30 4.75 -18.20
N LYS A 119 16.03 5.24 -16.98
CA LYS A 119 17.06 5.36 -15.93
C LYS A 119 17.59 4.01 -15.46
N SER A 120 16.76 2.97 -15.49
CA SER A 120 17.16 1.63 -15.07
C SER A 120 17.96 0.86 -16.14
N LEU A 121 18.00 1.37 -17.38
CA LEU A 121 18.78 0.79 -18.49
C LEU A 121 20.21 1.35 -18.57
N LYS A 122 20.55 2.30 -17.72
CA LYS A 122 21.91 2.86 -17.56
C LYS A 122 22.62 2.23 -16.38
#